data_b08595dd2989507d9bf1eb7ca1e91297
#
_entry.id   b08595dd2989507d9bf1eb7ca1e91297
#
_cell.length_a   1.000
_cell.length_b   1.000
_cell.length_c   1.000
_cell.angle_alpha   90.00
_cell.angle_beta   90.00
_cell.angle_gamma   90.00
#
_symmetry.space_group_name_H-M   'P 1'
#
loop_
_entity.id
_entity.type
_entity.pdbx_description
1 polymer ?
#
loop_
_entity_poly.entity_id
_entity_poly.type
_entity_poly.pdbx_seq_one_letter_code
_entity_poly.pdbx_strand_id
1 'polypeptide(L)'
;MPGLNSVLDIGKRALFAAQSSIEVTGNNISNVNTPGYSRRSVRLEEGMSIDYAPGQMGTGVEAKEVLRHFDTFIEEQYNTKSSNRERWDTLLSNLKNLEMVFNESGEGRLNEAMSKFWKAWQTLAQSPETESTRSALLGDAETMLNAIHFADQSMNTLQRQMGDYIKQDVQRVNEIIHEIAEVNKQIDAHEIEGRNNANQLRDERSTLVRELAKKIDINYIDNGGGDITITTGAGQTLVDGTETFDIKYEGAQAFNSTIPSSDFDGSINFEGKSDYEYTFEVFEAGDVENDTASAPYPPKMKISIDGGETWLRDENGDLEFVYARDSKVTVPNSDLQIWFEDYSSGNEALEVGDKFTVVPKDGLYWYKTSSSKENITPLIKANGESHERRVSEGSLAGYFECRDHYVGRYREKMDSLSKGLVWEVNRIHSQGAGLSKFSSVTGSYSVKSDIKPLGSDSSGLDFRDKFQSA
;
A
#
# COMPACT_ATOMS: atom_id res chain seq x y z
N MET A 1 58.23 19.09 43.78
CA MET A 1 57.28 18.35 44.61
C MET A 1 55.89 18.90 44.26
N PRO A 2 54.93 18.05 43.98
CA PRO A 2 53.57 18.50 43.87
C PRO A 2 53.18 19.17 45.18
N GLY A 3 52.82 20.46 45.11
CA GLY A 3 52.43 21.23 46.28
C GLY A 3 51.07 20.76 46.83
N LEU A 4 50.71 21.14 48.07
CA LEU A 4 49.41 20.86 48.69
C LEU A 4 48.23 21.20 47.75
N ASN A 5 48.40 22.21 46.91
CA ASN A 5 47.44 22.63 45.89
C ASN A 5 47.17 21.53 44.84
N SER A 6 48.17 20.76 44.41
CA SER A 6 48.03 19.69 43.42
C SER A 6 47.17 18.53 44.00
N VAL A 7 47.39 18.19 45.29
CA VAL A 7 46.57 17.17 45.96
C VAL A 7 45.11 17.62 46.14
N LEU A 8 44.94 18.93 46.45
CA LEU A 8 43.59 19.52 46.56
C LEU A 8 42.86 19.53 45.22
N ASP A 9 43.56 19.84 44.12
CA ASP A 9 43.01 19.84 42.76
C ASP A 9 42.58 18.42 42.32
N ILE A 10 43.39 17.40 42.63
CA ILE A 10 43.02 15.99 42.42
C ILE A 10 41.75 15.64 43.19
N GLY A 11 41.65 16.02 44.44
CA GLY A 11 40.46 15.76 45.28
C GLY A 11 39.22 16.49 44.74
N LYS A 12 39.38 17.76 44.30
CA LYS A 12 38.28 18.52 43.71
C LYS A 12 37.80 17.91 42.41
N ARG A 13 38.67 17.47 41.50
CA ARG A 13 38.29 16.80 40.24
C ARG A 13 37.56 15.50 40.50
N ALA A 14 38.05 14.68 41.45
CA ALA A 14 37.39 13.46 41.85
C ALA A 14 35.96 13.69 42.41
N LEU A 15 35.81 14.78 43.21
CA LEU A 15 34.50 15.16 43.74
C LEU A 15 33.54 15.57 42.62
N PHE A 16 33.96 16.38 41.65
CA PHE A 16 33.13 16.74 40.51
C PHE A 16 32.75 15.56 39.62
N ALA A 17 33.67 14.62 39.38
CA ALA A 17 33.40 13.40 38.64
C ALA A 17 32.36 12.52 39.35
N ALA A 18 32.48 12.39 40.68
CA ALA A 18 31.52 11.67 41.51
C ALA A 18 30.14 12.36 41.52
N GLN A 19 30.09 13.70 41.62
CA GLN A 19 28.85 14.47 41.56
C GLN A 19 28.15 14.26 40.24
N SER A 20 28.85 14.40 39.09
CA SER A 20 28.28 14.15 37.76
C SER A 20 27.72 12.73 37.63
N SER A 21 28.42 11.73 38.21
CA SER A 21 27.95 10.34 38.19
C SER A 21 26.66 10.15 39.01
N ILE A 22 26.55 10.84 40.14
CA ILE A 22 25.33 10.82 40.99
C ILE A 22 24.17 11.51 40.26
N GLU A 23 24.41 12.66 39.64
CA GLU A 23 23.40 13.39 38.89
C GLU A 23 22.86 12.56 37.72
N VAL A 24 23.73 11.90 36.95
CA VAL A 24 23.31 11.02 35.82
C VAL A 24 22.56 9.81 36.38
N THR A 25 22.97 9.24 37.50
CA THR A 25 22.26 8.12 38.13
C THR A 25 20.87 8.56 38.63
N GLY A 26 20.75 9.73 39.24
CA GLY A 26 19.49 10.32 39.67
C GLY A 26 18.55 10.55 38.52
N ASN A 27 19.05 11.05 37.38
CA ASN A 27 18.27 11.22 36.14
C ASN A 27 17.82 9.88 35.60
N ASN A 28 18.65 8.84 35.58
CA ASN A 28 18.26 7.50 35.14
C ASN A 28 17.13 6.92 36.03
N ILE A 29 17.20 7.08 37.33
CA ILE A 29 16.17 6.62 38.27
C ILE A 29 14.87 7.39 38.06
N SER A 30 14.93 8.70 37.91
CA SER A 30 13.76 9.56 37.72
C SER A 30 13.03 9.24 36.41
N ASN A 31 13.76 8.83 35.39
CA ASN A 31 13.23 8.57 34.04
C ASN A 31 13.05 7.08 33.71
N VAL A 32 13.13 6.19 34.71
CA VAL A 32 13.04 4.73 34.46
C VAL A 32 11.75 4.30 33.79
N ASN A 33 10.64 5.04 33.98
CA ASN A 33 9.34 4.80 33.38
C ASN A 33 9.01 5.77 32.22
N THR A 34 9.96 6.65 31.82
CA THR A 34 9.74 7.59 30.73
C THR A 34 9.94 6.85 29.39
N PRO A 35 8.89 6.74 28.55
CA PRO A 35 9.03 6.12 27.23
C PRO A 35 10.09 6.82 26.39
N GLY A 36 10.93 6.05 25.70
CA GLY A 36 11.99 6.61 24.84
C GLY A 36 13.28 6.98 25.56
N TYR A 37 13.30 7.06 26.88
CA TYR A 37 14.51 7.39 27.64
C TYR A 37 15.53 6.25 27.59
N SER A 38 16.75 6.56 27.20
CA SER A 38 17.88 5.62 27.24
C SER A 38 18.78 5.87 28.45
N ARG A 39 19.17 4.77 29.13
CA ARG A 39 20.10 4.86 30.29
C ARG A 39 21.39 5.55 29.87
N ARG A 40 21.94 6.40 30.76
CA ARG A 40 23.16 7.16 30.53
C ARG A 40 24.21 6.81 31.55
N SER A 41 25.50 6.92 31.20
CA SER A 41 26.63 6.79 32.11
C SER A 41 27.66 7.86 31.83
N VAL A 42 28.41 8.24 32.83
CA VAL A 42 29.51 9.19 32.68
C VAL A 42 30.78 8.44 32.27
N ARG A 43 31.43 8.86 31.20
CA ARG A 43 32.75 8.39 30.82
C ARG A 43 33.78 9.19 31.62
N LEU A 44 34.57 8.47 32.43
CA LEU A 44 35.64 9.04 33.21
C LEU A 44 36.97 8.78 32.50
N GLU A 45 37.80 9.83 32.39
CA GLU A 45 39.14 9.72 31.84
C GLU A 45 40.16 10.23 32.84
N GLU A 46 41.39 9.70 32.77
CA GLU A 46 42.53 10.22 33.54
C GLU A 46 42.86 11.62 33.05
N GLY A 47 43.05 12.57 33.99
CA GLY A 47 43.52 13.90 33.67
C GLY A 47 44.96 13.87 33.16
N MET A 48 45.42 14.97 32.54
CA MET A 48 46.78 15.06 32.03
C MET A 48 47.82 14.69 33.09
N SER A 49 48.79 13.88 32.70
CA SER A 49 49.91 13.55 33.55
C SER A 49 51.01 14.60 33.40
N ILE A 50 51.66 14.96 34.51
CA ILE A 50 52.75 15.95 34.56
C ILE A 50 54.03 15.21 34.93
N ASP A 51 55.12 15.50 34.19
CA ASP A 51 56.42 14.93 34.43
C ASP A 51 57.12 15.64 35.60
N TYR A 52 57.43 14.89 36.64
CA TYR A 52 58.23 15.33 37.78
C TYR A 52 59.36 14.33 38.06
N ALA A 53 60.44 14.80 38.70
CA ALA A 53 61.33 13.84 39.36
C ALA A 53 60.73 13.38 40.68
N PRO A 54 60.30 12.11 40.85
CA PRO A 54 60.88 10.84 40.38
C PRO A 54 60.10 10.17 39.22
N GLY A 55 59.14 10.80 38.57
CA GLY A 55 58.37 10.20 37.46
C GLY A 55 57.09 10.95 37.13
N GLN A 56 56.35 10.45 36.19
CA GLN A 56 55.08 10.99 35.72
C GLN A 56 53.99 10.87 36.80
N MET A 57 53.32 11.96 37.09
CA MET A 57 52.24 12.00 38.08
C MET A 57 50.93 12.44 37.41
N GLY A 58 49.86 11.67 37.63
CA GLY A 58 48.51 11.98 37.15
C GLY A 58 47.89 13.16 37.90
N THR A 59 47.03 13.91 37.25
CA THR A 59 46.32 15.06 37.83
C THR A 59 44.89 14.74 38.27
N GLY A 60 44.54 13.43 38.36
CA GLY A 60 43.25 12.98 38.83
C GLY A 60 42.33 12.49 37.69
N VAL A 61 41.04 12.52 37.91
CA VAL A 61 40.00 12.03 37.00
C VAL A 61 39.12 13.20 36.52
N GLU A 62 38.70 13.14 35.30
CA GLU A 62 37.74 14.08 34.70
C GLU A 62 36.50 13.33 34.15
N ALA A 63 35.33 13.91 34.37
CA ALA A 63 34.13 13.50 33.69
C ALA A 63 34.17 14.07 32.26
N LYS A 64 34.40 13.23 31.28
CA LYS A 64 34.66 13.63 29.91
C LYS A 64 33.36 13.93 29.15
N GLU A 65 32.44 12.96 29.18
CA GLU A 65 31.16 13.04 28.49
C GLU A 65 30.13 12.12 29.15
N VAL A 66 28.85 12.35 28.82
CA VAL A 66 27.74 11.48 29.21
C VAL A 66 27.36 10.63 28.01
N LEU A 67 27.59 9.33 28.13
CA LEU A 67 27.28 8.35 27.08
C LEU A 67 25.86 7.80 27.24
N ARG A 68 25.15 7.68 26.15
CA ARG A 68 23.87 6.97 26.01
C ARG A 68 24.15 5.48 25.77
N HIS A 69 23.49 4.61 26.51
CA HIS A 69 23.48 3.18 26.24
C HIS A 69 22.40 2.88 25.19
N PHE A 70 22.83 2.73 23.96
CA PHE A 70 21.98 2.47 22.81
C PHE A 70 22.63 1.38 21.94
N ASP A 71 21.85 0.42 21.54
CA ASP A 71 22.28 -0.67 20.67
C ASP A 71 21.50 -0.56 19.35
N THR A 72 22.20 -0.19 18.30
CA THR A 72 21.62 0.02 16.96
C THR A 72 21.01 -1.24 16.38
N PHE A 73 21.64 -2.41 16.60
CA PHE A 73 21.15 -3.69 16.10
C PHE A 73 19.83 -4.10 16.77
N ILE A 74 19.74 -3.92 18.10
CA ILE A 74 18.49 -4.21 18.84
C ILE A 74 17.38 -3.24 18.39
N GLU A 75 17.71 -1.98 18.17
CA GLU A 75 16.74 -0.97 17.73
C GLU A 75 16.22 -1.26 16.32
N GLU A 76 17.10 -1.64 15.40
CA GLU A 76 16.72 -2.05 14.05
C GLU A 76 15.79 -3.27 14.07
N GLN A 77 16.14 -4.27 14.86
CA GLN A 77 15.25 -5.44 15.04
C GLN A 77 13.91 -5.07 15.65
N TYR A 78 13.91 -4.17 16.64
CA TYR A 78 12.67 -3.68 17.25
C TYR A 78 11.80 -2.97 16.21
N ASN A 79 12.37 -2.08 15.40
CA ASN A 79 11.66 -1.36 14.36
C ASN A 79 11.06 -2.31 13.33
N THR A 80 11.84 -3.27 12.82
CA THR A 80 11.37 -4.29 11.87
C THR A 80 10.22 -5.13 12.45
N LYS A 81 10.35 -5.61 13.69
CA LYS A 81 9.30 -6.41 14.32
C LYS A 81 8.06 -5.57 14.66
N SER A 82 8.26 -4.31 15.03
CA SER A 82 7.16 -3.38 15.29
C SER A 82 6.37 -3.07 14.01
N SER A 83 7.06 -2.84 12.90
CA SER A 83 6.46 -2.61 11.58
C SER A 83 5.63 -3.82 11.14
N ASN A 84 6.22 -5.01 11.19
CA ASN A 84 5.52 -6.25 10.86
C ASN A 84 4.29 -6.47 11.73
N ARG A 85 4.42 -6.29 13.05
CA ARG A 85 3.29 -6.40 13.97
C ARG A 85 2.17 -5.42 13.62
N GLU A 86 2.49 -4.17 13.35
CA GLU A 86 1.49 -3.13 13.07
C GLU A 86 0.72 -3.42 11.77
N ARG A 87 1.40 -3.96 10.73
CA ARG A 87 0.73 -4.46 9.52
C ARG A 87 -0.36 -5.47 9.86
N TRP A 88 0.00 -6.50 10.63
CA TRP A 88 -0.93 -7.58 10.97
C TRP A 88 -2.04 -7.13 11.92
N ASP A 89 -1.75 -6.26 12.90
CA ASP A 89 -2.74 -5.71 13.81
C ASP A 89 -3.75 -4.83 13.04
N THR A 90 -3.26 -4.00 12.12
CA THR A 90 -4.08 -3.16 11.23
C THR A 90 -4.95 -4.02 10.31
N LEU A 91 -4.34 -4.99 9.64
CA LEU A 91 -5.05 -5.91 8.74
C LEU A 91 -6.14 -6.68 9.50
N LEU A 92 -5.80 -7.30 10.63
CA LEU A 92 -6.75 -8.08 11.42
C LEU A 92 -7.93 -7.24 11.91
N SER A 93 -7.66 -6.01 12.36
CA SER A 93 -8.72 -5.10 12.82
C SER A 93 -9.72 -4.78 11.70
N ASN A 94 -9.22 -4.54 10.49
CA ASN A 94 -10.06 -4.19 9.34
C ASN A 94 -10.74 -5.41 8.71
N LEU A 95 -10.11 -6.59 8.74
CA LEU A 95 -10.76 -7.84 8.33
C LEU A 95 -11.95 -8.20 9.21
N LYS A 96 -11.91 -7.87 10.51
CA LYS A 96 -13.09 -8.01 11.38
C LYS A 96 -14.27 -7.14 10.93
N ASN A 97 -13.99 -5.93 10.42
CA ASN A 97 -15.03 -5.08 9.85
C ASN A 97 -15.59 -5.68 8.55
N LEU A 98 -14.74 -6.27 7.71
CA LEU A 98 -15.18 -7.00 6.52
C LEU A 98 -16.01 -8.25 6.88
N GLU A 99 -15.61 -9.00 7.90
CA GLU A 99 -16.37 -10.14 8.41
C GLU A 99 -17.78 -9.74 8.84
N MET A 100 -17.96 -8.58 9.47
CA MET A 100 -19.27 -8.08 9.86
C MET A 100 -20.22 -7.83 8.68
N VAL A 101 -19.72 -7.54 7.49
CA VAL A 101 -20.53 -7.39 6.26
C VAL A 101 -21.18 -8.73 5.89
N PHE A 102 -20.47 -9.83 6.09
CA PHE A 102 -20.91 -11.18 5.74
C PHE A 102 -21.46 -11.96 6.93
N ASN A 103 -21.46 -11.38 8.14
CA ASN A 103 -21.96 -12.06 9.33
C ASN A 103 -23.48 -12.24 9.25
N GLU A 104 -23.94 -13.48 9.33
CA GLU A 104 -25.32 -13.91 9.09
C GLU A 104 -26.25 -13.82 10.31
N SER A 105 -25.84 -13.14 11.38
CA SER A 105 -26.64 -13.01 12.62
C SER A 105 -27.77 -11.96 12.52
N GLY A 106 -28.59 -11.98 11.45
CA GLY A 106 -29.73 -11.05 11.28
C GLY A 106 -30.62 -11.41 10.11
N GLU A 107 -31.90 -11.06 10.17
CA GLU A 107 -32.86 -11.28 9.07
C GLU A 107 -32.46 -10.48 7.82
N GLY A 108 -32.67 -11.06 6.64
CA GLY A 108 -32.43 -10.42 5.34
C GLY A 108 -30.98 -10.45 4.87
N ARG A 109 -30.10 -11.23 5.50
CA ARG A 109 -28.70 -11.43 5.06
C ARG A 109 -28.63 -12.27 3.79
N LEU A 110 -27.49 -12.18 3.08
CA LEU A 110 -27.32 -12.75 1.74
C LEU A 110 -27.68 -14.22 1.66
N ASN A 111 -27.17 -15.07 2.55
CA ASN A 111 -27.42 -16.52 2.53
C ASN A 111 -28.90 -16.85 2.83
N GLU A 112 -29.51 -16.15 3.79
CA GLU A 112 -30.93 -16.29 4.07
C GLU A 112 -31.78 -15.84 2.87
N ALA A 113 -31.48 -14.70 2.27
CA ALA A 113 -32.18 -14.16 1.11
C ALA A 113 -32.07 -15.10 -0.10
N MET A 114 -30.88 -15.64 -0.37
CA MET A 114 -30.67 -16.66 -1.39
C MET A 114 -31.45 -17.93 -1.11
N SER A 115 -31.47 -18.38 0.14
CA SER A 115 -32.25 -19.59 0.53
C SER A 115 -33.76 -19.39 0.35
N LYS A 116 -34.30 -18.21 0.70
CA LYS A 116 -35.68 -17.82 0.47
C LYS A 116 -36.01 -17.79 -1.02
N PHE A 117 -35.17 -17.20 -1.82
CA PHE A 117 -35.30 -17.12 -3.28
C PHE A 117 -35.42 -18.54 -3.90
N TRP A 118 -34.51 -19.45 -3.57
CA TRP A 118 -34.57 -20.82 -4.09
C TRP A 118 -35.80 -21.60 -3.58
N LYS A 119 -36.21 -21.38 -2.33
CA LYS A 119 -37.42 -21.97 -1.78
C LYS A 119 -38.68 -21.44 -2.49
N ALA A 120 -38.71 -20.16 -2.84
CA ALA A 120 -39.82 -19.58 -3.61
C ALA A 120 -39.95 -20.22 -5.00
N TRP A 121 -38.84 -20.52 -5.69
CA TRP A 121 -38.84 -21.29 -6.93
C TRP A 121 -39.42 -22.70 -6.74
N GLN A 122 -39.07 -23.40 -5.68
CA GLN A 122 -39.65 -24.73 -5.37
C GLN A 122 -41.13 -24.63 -5.09
N THR A 123 -41.61 -23.60 -4.41
CA THR A 123 -43.01 -23.37 -4.14
C THR A 123 -43.79 -23.06 -5.43
N LEU A 124 -43.22 -22.22 -6.30
CA LEU A 124 -43.78 -21.90 -7.61
C LEU A 124 -43.88 -23.15 -8.50
N ALA A 125 -42.88 -24.04 -8.45
CA ALA A 125 -42.90 -25.30 -9.22
C ALA A 125 -44.06 -26.23 -8.81
N GLN A 126 -44.54 -26.14 -7.55
CA GLN A 126 -45.69 -26.94 -7.05
C GLN A 126 -47.04 -26.35 -7.46
N SER A 127 -47.13 -25.03 -7.62
CA SER A 127 -48.39 -24.31 -7.96
C SER A 127 -48.13 -23.18 -8.96
N PRO A 128 -47.74 -23.50 -10.21
CA PRO A 128 -47.24 -22.51 -11.18
C PRO A 128 -48.36 -21.56 -11.71
N GLU A 129 -49.62 -21.94 -11.59
CA GLU A 129 -50.79 -21.14 -11.97
C GLU A 129 -51.18 -20.07 -10.97
N THR A 130 -50.65 -20.14 -9.74
CA THR A 130 -51.09 -19.28 -8.64
C THR A 130 -50.36 -17.94 -8.67
N GLU A 131 -51.10 -16.83 -8.78
CA GLU A 131 -50.54 -15.48 -8.85
C GLU A 131 -49.78 -15.08 -7.57
N SER A 132 -50.28 -15.52 -6.41
CA SER A 132 -49.61 -15.21 -5.12
C SER A 132 -48.21 -15.83 -4.99
N THR A 133 -47.99 -17.04 -5.54
CA THR A 133 -46.66 -17.69 -5.53
C THR A 133 -45.69 -16.97 -6.47
N ARG A 134 -46.19 -16.45 -7.60
CA ARG A 134 -45.37 -15.63 -8.53
C ARG A 134 -44.98 -14.29 -7.91
N SER A 135 -45.94 -13.62 -7.25
CA SER A 135 -45.66 -12.36 -6.52
C SER A 135 -44.69 -12.56 -5.37
N ALA A 136 -44.82 -13.70 -4.61
CA ALA A 136 -43.89 -14.04 -3.55
C ALA A 136 -42.45 -14.24 -4.08
N LEU A 137 -42.31 -14.96 -5.20
CA LEU A 137 -40.99 -15.14 -5.84
C LEU A 137 -40.35 -13.81 -6.23
N LEU A 138 -41.13 -12.87 -6.80
CA LEU A 138 -40.60 -11.54 -7.12
C LEU A 138 -40.14 -10.78 -5.87
N GLY A 139 -40.91 -10.81 -4.77
CA GLY A 139 -40.54 -10.17 -3.51
C GLY A 139 -39.31 -10.80 -2.87
N ASP A 140 -39.13 -12.14 -2.96
CA ASP A 140 -37.92 -12.81 -2.47
C ASP A 140 -36.72 -12.52 -3.38
N ALA A 141 -36.90 -12.34 -4.71
CA ALA A 141 -35.88 -11.92 -5.63
C ALA A 141 -35.40 -10.48 -5.32
N GLU A 142 -36.33 -9.54 -5.09
CA GLU A 142 -35.99 -8.17 -4.68
C GLU A 142 -35.24 -8.14 -3.36
N THR A 143 -35.64 -8.97 -2.40
CA THR A 143 -34.94 -9.09 -1.11
C THR A 143 -33.51 -9.57 -1.29
N MET A 144 -33.29 -10.56 -2.17
CA MET A 144 -31.97 -11.07 -2.49
C MET A 144 -31.10 -10.00 -3.18
N LEU A 145 -31.65 -9.28 -4.17
CA LEU A 145 -30.94 -8.19 -4.85
C LEU A 145 -30.54 -7.08 -3.86
N ASN A 146 -31.45 -6.71 -2.96
CA ASN A 146 -31.16 -5.72 -1.92
C ASN A 146 -30.04 -6.19 -0.98
N ALA A 147 -29.97 -7.46 -0.63
CA ALA A 147 -28.89 -8.02 0.18
C ALA A 147 -27.54 -7.97 -0.54
N ILE A 148 -27.51 -8.25 -1.85
CA ILE A 148 -26.31 -8.13 -2.69
C ILE A 148 -25.85 -6.67 -2.76
N HIS A 149 -26.76 -5.73 -3.04
CA HIS A 149 -26.45 -4.31 -3.09
C HIS A 149 -25.94 -3.78 -1.75
N PHE A 150 -26.53 -4.20 -0.64
CA PHE A 150 -26.06 -3.83 0.70
C PHE A 150 -24.64 -4.31 0.95
N ALA A 151 -24.31 -5.55 0.58
CA ALA A 151 -22.95 -6.07 0.73
C ALA A 151 -21.94 -5.28 -0.11
N ASP A 152 -22.25 -4.98 -1.39
CA ASP A 152 -21.39 -4.16 -2.26
C ASP A 152 -21.20 -2.75 -1.70
N GLN A 153 -22.27 -2.06 -1.30
CA GLN A 153 -22.19 -0.72 -0.70
C GLN A 153 -21.36 -0.70 0.58
N SER A 154 -21.48 -1.75 1.42
CA SER A 154 -20.72 -1.89 2.64
C SER A 154 -19.23 -2.07 2.36
N MET A 155 -18.87 -2.90 1.37
CA MET A 155 -17.49 -3.09 0.92
C MET A 155 -16.90 -1.80 0.31
N ASN A 156 -17.67 -1.09 -0.51
CA ASN A 156 -17.27 0.22 -1.05
C ASN A 156 -17.04 1.27 0.06
N THR A 157 -17.84 1.24 1.10
CA THR A 157 -17.68 2.14 2.24
C THR A 157 -16.41 1.81 3.01
N LEU A 158 -16.13 0.51 3.23
CA LEU A 158 -14.91 0.06 3.88
C LEU A 158 -13.66 0.46 3.07
N GLN A 159 -13.67 0.30 1.73
CA GLN A 159 -12.55 0.74 0.88
C GLN A 159 -12.28 2.25 1.01
N ARG A 160 -13.35 3.08 1.04
CA ARG A 160 -13.19 4.52 1.24
C ARG A 160 -12.60 4.86 2.60
N GLN A 161 -13.07 4.20 3.68
CA GLN A 161 -12.51 4.38 5.02
C GLN A 161 -11.01 4.01 5.07
N MET A 162 -10.60 2.92 4.39
CA MET A 162 -9.17 2.58 4.27
C MET A 162 -8.41 3.68 3.54
N GLY A 163 -8.95 4.24 2.46
CA GLY A 163 -8.37 5.38 1.76
C GLY A 163 -8.16 6.60 2.67
N ASP A 164 -9.14 6.91 3.52
CA ASP A 164 -9.03 8.01 4.49
C ASP A 164 -7.94 7.74 5.54
N TYR A 165 -7.82 6.51 6.06
CA TYR A 165 -6.77 6.13 6.99
C TYR A 165 -5.38 6.17 6.34
N ILE A 166 -5.24 5.69 5.11
CA ILE A 166 -4.00 5.80 4.34
C ILE A 166 -3.58 7.27 4.21
N LYS A 167 -4.51 8.15 3.85
CA LYS A 167 -4.23 9.58 3.71
C LYS A 167 -3.76 10.21 5.01
N GLN A 168 -4.38 9.87 6.14
CA GLN A 168 -3.96 10.35 7.47
C GLN A 168 -2.56 9.81 7.84
N ASP A 169 -2.31 8.53 7.60
CA ASP A 169 -1.01 7.93 7.90
C ASP A 169 0.11 8.51 7.02
N VAL A 170 -0.15 8.78 5.73
CA VAL A 170 0.80 9.46 4.84
C VAL A 170 1.13 10.86 5.33
N GLN A 171 0.13 11.63 5.78
CA GLN A 171 0.38 12.94 6.38
C GLN A 171 1.26 12.82 7.62
N ARG A 172 0.96 11.86 8.52
CA ARG A 172 1.75 11.66 9.74
C ARG A 172 3.17 11.18 9.43
N VAL A 173 3.37 10.33 8.41
CA VAL A 173 4.70 9.93 7.94
C VAL A 173 5.52 11.14 7.53
N ASN A 174 4.98 12.03 6.69
CA ASN A 174 5.69 13.23 6.26
C ASN A 174 5.99 14.18 7.44
N GLU A 175 5.05 14.37 8.38
CA GLU A 175 5.31 15.13 9.60
C GLU A 175 6.49 14.56 10.38
N ILE A 176 6.52 13.24 10.62
CA ILE A 176 7.60 12.57 11.35
C ILE A 176 8.93 12.72 10.60
N ILE A 177 8.95 12.59 9.28
CA ILE A 177 10.13 12.78 8.43
C ILE A 177 10.71 14.18 8.66
N HIS A 178 9.88 15.22 8.62
CA HIS A 178 10.30 16.60 8.86
C HIS A 178 10.72 16.84 10.32
N GLU A 179 10.02 16.27 11.30
CA GLU A 179 10.40 16.33 12.71
C GLU A 179 11.79 15.69 12.93
N ILE A 180 12.08 14.53 12.31
CA ILE A 180 13.39 13.88 12.39
C ILE A 180 14.49 14.75 11.80
N ALA A 181 14.27 15.37 10.64
CA ALA A 181 15.22 16.26 9.99
C ALA A 181 15.53 17.50 10.86
N GLU A 182 14.51 18.09 11.49
CA GLU A 182 14.71 19.22 12.41
C GLU A 182 15.48 18.79 13.68
N VAL A 183 15.19 17.61 14.24
CA VAL A 183 15.95 17.04 15.37
C VAL A 183 17.39 16.76 14.96
N ASN A 184 17.67 16.26 13.76
CA ASN A 184 19.02 16.08 13.24
C ASN A 184 19.78 17.40 13.20
N LYS A 185 19.17 18.46 12.68
CA LYS A 185 19.76 19.80 12.65
C LYS A 185 20.07 20.33 14.05
N GLN A 186 19.21 20.05 15.04
CA GLN A 186 19.47 20.44 16.43
C GLN A 186 20.59 19.60 17.04
N ILE A 187 20.70 18.31 16.73
CA ILE A 187 21.82 17.47 17.15
C ILE A 187 23.13 18.04 16.63
N ASP A 188 23.22 18.34 15.34
CA ASP A 188 24.40 18.96 14.71
C ASP A 188 24.82 20.27 15.39
N ALA A 189 23.84 21.09 15.77
CA ALA A 189 24.10 22.37 16.40
C ALA A 189 24.63 22.27 17.86
N HIS A 190 24.28 21.16 18.54
CA HIS A 190 24.58 21.02 19.98
C HIS A 190 25.69 20.00 20.27
N GLU A 191 25.99 19.08 19.33
CA GLU A 191 27.02 18.07 19.56
C GLU A 191 28.43 18.62 19.28
N ILE A 192 29.35 18.26 20.17
CA ILE A 192 30.77 18.45 20.02
C ILE A 192 31.43 17.13 20.30
N GLU A 193 32.04 16.53 19.29
CA GLU A 193 32.66 15.23 19.38
C GLU A 193 33.62 15.12 20.58
N GLY A 194 33.43 14.10 21.39
CA GLY A 194 34.20 13.83 22.60
C GLY A 194 33.98 14.80 23.77
N ARG A 195 33.01 15.71 23.68
CA ARG A 195 32.68 16.68 24.75
C ARG A 195 31.21 16.72 25.13
N ASN A 196 30.31 16.79 24.16
CA ASN A 196 28.89 16.95 24.40
C ASN A 196 28.10 16.11 23.42
N ASN A 197 27.35 15.15 23.92
CA ASN A 197 26.41 14.36 23.14
C ASN A 197 24.99 14.87 23.43
N ALA A 198 24.22 15.17 22.41
CA ALA A 198 22.83 15.64 22.51
C ALA A 198 21.88 14.46 22.86
N ASN A 199 22.16 13.76 23.97
CA ASN A 199 21.48 12.50 24.32
C ASN A 199 19.95 12.59 24.39
N GLN A 200 19.40 13.74 24.80
CA GLN A 200 17.96 13.96 24.85
C GLN A 200 17.36 14.03 23.43
N LEU A 201 17.98 14.78 22.52
CA LEU A 201 17.56 14.88 21.12
C LEU A 201 17.68 13.52 20.40
N ARG A 202 18.73 12.76 20.73
CA ARG A 202 18.88 11.38 20.20
C ARG A 202 17.79 10.43 20.72
N ASP A 203 17.34 10.58 21.95
CA ASP A 203 16.20 9.83 22.51
C ASP A 203 14.89 10.22 21.81
N GLU A 204 14.67 11.51 21.59
CA GLU A 204 13.53 12.05 20.84
C GLU A 204 13.51 11.53 19.39
N ARG A 205 14.64 11.62 18.70
CA ARG A 205 14.80 11.04 17.36
C ARG A 205 14.48 9.55 17.31
N SER A 206 15.00 8.77 18.26
CA SER A 206 14.69 7.33 18.31
C SER A 206 13.21 7.06 18.51
N THR A 207 12.50 7.92 19.26
CA THR A 207 11.06 7.80 19.45
C THR A 207 10.31 8.08 18.16
N LEU A 208 10.70 9.11 17.41
CA LEU A 208 10.14 9.43 16.09
C LEU A 208 10.39 8.30 15.08
N VAL A 209 11.61 7.74 15.06
CA VAL A 209 11.95 6.60 14.18
C VAL A 209 11.10 5.37 14.51
N ARG A 210 10.86 5.07 15.78
CA ARG A 210 9.95 3.98 16.20
C ARG A 210 8.50 4.25 15.78
N GLU A 211 8.04 5.50 15.83
CA GLU A 211 6.72 5.88 15.35
C GLU A 211 6.62 5.71 13.84
N LEU A 212 7.64 6.17 13.09
CA LEU A 212 7.73 6.00 11.64
C LEU A 212 7.69 4.52 11.25
N ALA A 213 8.47 3.66 11.95
CA ALA A 213 8.51 2.22 11.70
C ALA A 213 7.15 1.52 11.87
N LYS A 214 6.25 2.05 12.70
CA LYS A 214 4.87 1.54 12.79
C LYS A 214 4.02 1.89 11.58
N LYS A 215 4.33 3.00 10.90
CA LYS A 215 3.56 3.47 9.75
C LYS A 215 4.01 2.85 8.43
N ILE A 216 5.32 2.69 8.28
CA ILE A 216 5.96 2.21 7.05
C ILE A 216 7.20 1.39 7.41
N ASP A 217 7.56 0.40 6.61
CA ASP A 217 8.81 -0.34 6.75
C ASP A 217 10.02 0.58 6.47
N ILE A 218 10.98 0.57 7.39
CA ILE A 218 12.17 1.41 7.29
C ILE A 218 13.46 0.65 7.57
N ASN A 219 14.52 1.10 6.91
CA ASN A 219 15.91 0.81 7.27
C ASN A 219 16.55 2.06 7.84
N TYR A 220 17.29 1.88 8.93
CA TYR A 220 17.99 2.96 9.63
C TYR A 220 19.49 2.76 9.48
N ILE A 221 20.18 3.79 9.00
CA ILE A 221 21.65 3.80 8.83
C ILE A 221 22.21 4.95 9.64
N ASP A 222 23.08 4.64 10.60
CA ASP A 222 23.82 5.66 11.37
C ASP A 222 25.15 5.94 10.66
N ASN A 223 25.27 7.13 10.09
CA ASN A 223 26.47 7.60 9.36
C ASN A 223 27.58 8.10 10.31
N GLY A 224 27.32 8.12 11.61
CA GLY A 224 28.21 8.72 12.59
C GLY A 224 28.05 10.23 12.72
N GLY A 225 28.69 10.83 13.75
CA GLY A 225 28.63 12.28 13.97
C GLY A 225 27.24 12.85 14.26
N GLY A 226 26.26 12.02 14.55
CA GLY A 226 24.87 12.46 14.73
C GLY A 226 23.99 12.37 13.48
N ASP A 227 24.58 12.13 12.33
CA ASP A 227 23.89 12.04 11.06
C ASP A 227 23.29 10.64 10.82
N ILE A 228 22.09 10.60 10.23
CA ILE A 228 21.38 9.36 9.91
C ILE A 228 20.74 9.42 8.54
N THR A 229 20.65 8.26 7.89
CA THR A 229 19.83 8.06 6.69
C THR A 229 18.73 7.07 7.01
N ILE A 230 17.49 7.40 6.65
CA ILE A 230 16.33 6.52 6.76
C ILE A 230 15.80 6.26 5.36
N THR A 231 15.68 4.98 5.00
CA THR A 231 15.08 4.56 3.73
C THR A 231 13.85 3.71 4.01
N THR A 232 12.96 3.57 3.03
CA THR A 232 11.95 2.51 3.06
C THR A 232 12.63 1.13 3.00
N GLY A 233 11.90 0.07 3.32
CA GLY A 233 12.38 -1.31 3.16
C GLY A 233 12.82 -1.62 1.73
N ALA A 234 12.22 -0.98 0.73
CA ALA A 234 12.53 -1.10 -0.70
C ALA A 234 13.69 -0.18 -1.17
N GLY A 235 14.22 0.69 -0.29
CA GLY A 235 15.42 1.49 -0.54
C GLY A 235 15.19 2.95 -0.94
N GLN A 236 13.94 3.44 -0.98
CA GLN A 236 13.69 4.88 -1.23
C GLN A 236 14.04 5.69 0.01
N THR A 237 14.84 6.71 -0.16
CA THR A 237 15.28 7.59 0.93
C THR A 237 14.13 8.47 1.42
N LEU A 238 13.88 8.47 2.73
CA LEU A 238 12.89 9.34 3.39
C LEU A 238 13.56 10.51 4.08
N VAL A 239 14.70 10.26 4.75
CA VAL A 239 15.50 11.27 5.44
C VAL A 239 16.96 11.00 5.13
N ASP A 240 17.73 12.03 4.78
CA ASP A 240 19.18 11.99 4.64
C ASP A 240 19.78 13.21 5.34
N GLY A 241 20.26 12.99 6.56
CA GLY A 241 20.65 14.09 7.45
C GLY A 241 19.52 15.07 7.71
N THR A 242 19.57 16.23 7.09
CA THR A 242 18.54 17.29 7.19
C THR A 242 17.66 17.39 5.94
N GLU A 243 17.94 16.59 4.91
CA GLU A 243 17.11 16.54 3.71
C GLU A 243 15.96 15.54 3.89
N THR A 244 14.80 15.85 3.31
CA THR A 244 13.58 15.05 3.42
C THR A 244 12.97 14.77 2.05
N PHE A 245 12.40 13.58 1.90
CA PHE A 245 11.74 13.13 0.69
C PHE A 245 10.32 12.66 1.02
N ASP A 246 9.35 13.41 0.53
CA ASP A 246 7.95 13.17 0.87
C ASP A 246 7.37 11.98 0.13
N ILE A 247 6.41 11.34 0.77
CA ILE A 247 5.51 10.38 0.13
C ILE A 247 4.13 11.05 -0.05
N LYS A 248 3.44 10.70 -1.15
CA LYS A 248 2.10 11.23 -1.41
C LYS A 248 1.12 10.12 -1.77
N TYR A 249 -0.10 10.30 -1.30
CA TYR A 249 -1.23 9.48 -1.70
C TYR A 249 -1.99 10.21 -2.79
N GLU A 250 -1.95 9.68 -4.00
CA GLU A 250 -2.48 10.33 -5.20
C GLU A 250 -3.44 9.41 -5.95
N GLY A 251 -4.31 10.02 -6.77
CA GLY A 251 -5.27 9.31 -7.60
C GLY A 251 -4.64 8.42 -8.67
N ALA A 252 -5.50 7.73 -9.40
CA ALA A 252 -5.12 6.82 -10.47
C ALA A 252 -4.16 7.45 -11.48
N GLN A 253 -3.13 6.69 -11.91
CA GLN A 253 -2.06 7.16 -12.78
C GLN A 253 -1.54 6.07 -13.71
N ALA A 254 -0.88 6.50 -14.80
CA ALA A 254 -0.16 5.62 -15.70
C ALA A 254 1.30 6.06 -15.83
N PHE A 255 2.19 5.12 -16.09
CA PHE A 255 3.62 5.31 -16.21
C PHE A 255 4.17 4.58 -17.41
N ASN A 256 5.05 5.25 -18.15
CA ASN A 256 5.84 4.65 -19.20
C ASN A 256 7.22 4.25 -18.67
N SER A 257 7.71 3.10 -19.08
CA SER A 257 9.06 2.61 -18.77
C SER A 257 9.59 1.92 -20.02
N THR A 258 9.89 2.74 -21.04
CA THR A 258 10.44 2.27 -22.31
C THR A 258 11.89 1.87 -22.18
N ILE A 259 12.34 0.93 -23.03
CA ILE A 259 13.75 0.55 -23.08
C ILE A 259 14.57 1.68 -23.71
N PRO A 260 15.89 1.79 -23.42
CA PRO A 260 16.73 2.88 -23.93
C PRO A 260 16.85 2.96 -25.45
N SER A 261 16.56 1.87 -26.18
CA SER A 261 16.56 1.84 -27.65
C SER A 261 15.23 2.24 -28.27
N SER A 262 14.16 2.31 -27.48
CA SER A 262 12.83 2.68 -27.95
C SER A 262 12.75 4.19 -28.18
N ASP A 263 12.36 4.56 -29.38
CA ASP A 263 12.10 5.97 -29.74
C ASP A 263 10.65 6.40 -29.44
N PHE A 264 9.85 5.51 -28.84
CA PHE A 264 8.45 5.80 -28.51
C PHE A 264 8.33 7.00 -27.56
N ASP A 265 7.57 8.00 -27.97
CA ASP A 265 7.39 9.25 -27.24
C ASP A 265 5.92 9.56 -26.84
N GLY A 266 5.01 8.62 -27.09
CA GLY A 266 3.63 8.71 -26.67
C GLY A 266 3.42 8.34 -25.19
N SER A 267 2.16 8.43 -24.74
CA SER A 267 1.75 8.05 -23.40
C SER A 267 0.63 7.01 -23.43
N ILE A 268 0.64 6.09 -22.44
CA ILE A 268 -0.50 5.22 -22.20
C ILE A 268 -1.54 5.96 -21.35
N ASN A 269 -2.79 5.92 -21.80
CA ASN A 269 -3.95 6.46 -21.11
C ASN A 269 -4.93 5.35 -20.75
N PHE A 270 -5.82 5.61 -19.81
CA PHE A 270 -6.78 4.61 -19.38
C PHE A 270 -8.09 5.23 -18.89
N GLU A 271 -9.15 4.44 -18.96
CA GLU A 271 -10.47 4.73 -18.38
C GLU A 271 -10.99 3.48 -17.67
N GLY A 272 -11.67 3.68 -16.55
CA GLY A 272 -12.16 2.59 -15.70
C GLY A 272 -11.49 2.57 -14.33
N LYS A 273 -11.95 1.65 -13.47
CA LYS A 273 -11.41 1.42 -12.13
C LYS A 273 -11.15 -0.05 -11.92
N SER A 274 -10.07 -0.36 -11.21
CA SER A 274 -9.77 -1.71 -10.79
C SER A 274 -9.02 -1.68 -9.45
N ASP A 275 -9.17 -2.71 -8.66
CA ASP A 275 -8.41 -2.91 -7.42
C ASP A 275 -6.99 -3.44 -7.70
N TYR A 276 -6.68 -3.80 -8.96
CA TYR A 276 -5.35 -4.24 -9.40
C TYR A 276 -4.52 -3.09 -9.99
N GLU A 277 -3.21 -3.26 -9.93
CA GLU A 277 -2.23 -2.56 -10.75
C GLU A 277 -1.92 -3.44 -11.97
N TYR A 278 -1.89 -2.85 -13.15
CA TYR A 278 -1.59 -3.57 -14.38
C TYR A 278 -0.23 -3.15 -14.92
N THR A 279 0.60 -4.15 -15.22
CA THR A 279 1.85 -3.96 -15.96
C THR A 279 1.70 -4.62 -17.32
N PHE A 280 1.92 -3.84 -18.36
CA PHE A 280 1.92 -4.29 -19.75
C PHE A 280 3.37 -4.31 -20.24
N GLU A 281 3.79 -5.39 -20.91
CA GLU A 281 5.10 -5.46 -21.53
C GLU A 281 4.95 -5.92 -22.98
N VAL A 282 5.53 -5.15 -23.88
CA VAL A 282 5.52 -5.45 -25.32
C VAL A 282 6.34 -6.70 -25.58
N PHE A 283 5.74 -7.70 -26.23
CA PHE A 283 6.42 -8.92 -26.65
C PHE A 283 6.40 -9.13 -28.17
N GLU A 284 5.55 -8.40 -28.90
CA GLU A 284 5.61 -8.26 -30.35
C GLU A 284 5.62 -6.76 -30.68
N ALA A 285 6.69 -6.29 -31.32
CA ALA A 285 6.87 -4.90 -31.71
C ALA A 285 5.93 -4.51 -32.86
N GLY A 286 5.63 -3.22 -32.98
CA GLY A 286 4.78 -2.71 -34.05
C GLY A 286 4.49 -1.21 -33.86
N ASP A 287 3.61 -0.72 -34.70
CA ASP A 287 3.19 0.66 -34.73
C ASP A 287 1.77 0.82 -34.16
N VAL A 288 1.59 1.73 -33.20
CA VAL A 288 0.34 1.92 -32.46
C VAL A 288 -0.80 2.47 -33.36
N GLU A 289 -0.48 3.32 -34.36
CA GLU A 289 -1.47 3.86 -35.34
C GLU A 289 -2.16 2.78 -36.16
N ASN A 290 -1.60 1.58 -36.22
CA ASN A 290 -2.09 0.55 -37.11
C ASN A 290 -3.36 -0.13 -36.56
N ASP A 291 -4.50 0.52 -36.74
CA ASP A 291 -5.82 0.00 -36.29
C ASP A 291 -6.38 -1.10 -37.25
N THR A 292 -5.66 -1.44 -38.31
CA THR A 292 -6.09 -2.46 -39.27
C THR A 292 -5.64 -3.85 -38.87
N ALA A 293 -6.53 -4.84 -39.08
CA ALA A 293 -6.21 -6.26 -38.94
C ALA A 293 -5.24 -6.79 -40.02
N SER A 294 -4.59 -5.90 -40.78
CA SER A 294 -3.59 -6.20 -41.81
C SER A 294 -2.18 -5.89 -41.33
N ALA A 295 -1.19 -6.63 -41.80
CA ALA A 295 0.22 -6.40 -41.45
C ALA A 295 0.72 -5.02 -41.98
N PRO A 296 1.53 -4.27 -41.18
CA PRO A 296 2.02 -4.66 -39.84
C PRO A 296 0.91 -4.64 -38.78
N TYR A 297 0.82 -5.70 -37.97
CA TYR A 297 -0.15 -5.77 -36.90
C TYR A 297 0.25 -4.79 -35.78
N PRO A 298 -0.72 -4.25 -35.03
CA PRO A 298 -0.42 -3.43 -33.86
C PRO A 298 0.38 -4.23 -32.81
N PRO A 299 1.24 -3.57 -32.01
CA PRO A 299 2.05 -4.23 -31.00
C PRO A 299 1.19 -5.06 -30.03
N LYS A 300 1.72 -6.19 -29.60
CA LYS A 300 1.08 -7.02 -28.57
C LYS A 300 1.76 -6.84 -27.23
N MET A 301 0.97 -6.62 -26.20
CA MET A 301 1.43 -6.50 -24.82
C MET A 301 0.85 -7.62 -23.98
N LYS A 302 1.70 -8.36 -23.28
CA LYS A 302 1.32 -9.32 -22.24
C LYS A 302 0.95 -8.56 -20.96
N ILE A 303 0.11 -9.14 -20.13
CA ILE A 303 -0.54 -8.48 -18.98
C ILE A 303 -0.07 -9.14 -17.70
N SER A 304 0.30 -8.33 -16.71
CA SER A 304 0.60 -8.75 -15.34
C SER A 304 -0.20 -7.89 -14.35
N ILE A 305 -0.59 -8.50 -13.22
CA ILE A 305 -1.25 -7.83 -12.10
C ILE A 305 -0.39 -7.84 -10.82
N ASP A 306 0.84 -8.30 -10.92
CA ASP A 306 1.80 -8.42 -9.81
C ASP A 306 3.14 -7.71 -10.08
N GLY A 307 3.10 -6.64 -10.88
CA GLY A 307 4.29 -5.83 -11.17
C GLY A 307 5.23 -6.43 -12.22
N GLY A 308 4.77 -7.43 -13.00
CA GLY A 308 5.56 -8.08 -14.04
C GLY A 308 6.28 -9.36 -13.59
N GLU A 309 5.98 -9.87 -12.39
CA GLU A 309 6.54 -11.13 -11.88
C GLU A 309 5.90 -12.33 -12.58
N THR A 310 4.58 -12.32 -12.74
CA THR A 310 3.85 -13.34 -13.50
C THR A 310 2.97 -12.73 -14.59
N TRP A 311 2.73 -13.49 -15.65
CA TRP A 311 1.92 -13.05 -16.80
C TRP A 311 0.61 -13.83 -16.84
N LEU A 312 -0.49 -13.11 -17.07
CA LEU A 312 -1.81 -13.72 -17.20
C LEU A 312 -1.86 -14.70 -18.34
N ARG A 313 -2.60 -15.78 -18.15
CA ARG A 313 -2.82 -16.84 -19.15
C ARG A 313 -4.31 -17.14 -19.27
N ASP A 314 -4.72 -17.47 -20.48
CA ASP A 314 -6.08 -17.92 -20.78
C ASP A 314 -6.34 -19.35 -20.27
N GLU A 315 -7.56 -19.84 -20.47
CA GLU A 315 -7.98 -21.21 -20.08
C GLU A 315 -7.17 -22.32 -20.78
N ASN A 316 -6.53 -22.04 -21.89
CA ASN A 316 -5.71 -22.98 -22.64
C ASN A 316 -4.23 -22.96 -22.17
N GLY A 317 -3.86 -21.99 -21.32
CA GLY A 317 -2.50 -21.78 -20.85
C GLY A 317 -1.66 -20.87 -21.75
N ASP A 318 -2.25 -20.26 -22.79
CA ASP A 318 -1.60 -19.28 -23.65
C ASP A 318 -1.53 -17.92 -22.96
N LEU A 319 -0.55 -17.10 -23.34
CA LEU A 319 -0.41 -15.74 -22.80
C LEU A 319 -1.62 -14.89 -23.14
N GLU A 320 -2.25 -14.33 -22.14
CA GLU A 320 -3.29 -13.32 -22.32
C GLU A 320 -2.63 -12.00 -22.68
N PHE A 321 -3.13 -11.35 -23.74
CA PHE A 321 -2.52 -10.15 -24.28
C PHE A 321 -3.55 -9.13 -24.71
N VAL A 322 -3.10 -7.89 -24.87
CA VAL A 322 -3.87 -6.77 -25.40
C VAL A 322 -3.05 -6.09 -26.50
N TYR A 323 -3.74 -5.58 -27.51
CA TYR A 323 -3.10 -4.77 -28.55
C TYR A 323 -2.84 -3.35 -28.03
N ALA A 324 -1.66 -2.80 -28.33
CA ALA A 324 -1.41 -1.38 -28.16
C ALA A 324 -2.00 -0.62 -29.35
N ARG A 325 -2.93 0.29 -29.09
CA ARG A 325 -3.63 1.07 -30.12
C ARG A 325 -3.90 2.48 -29.64
N ASP A 326 -4.12 3.40 -30.58
CA ASP A 326 -4.67 4.74 -30.34
C ASP A 326 -6.17 4.71 -29.99
N SER A 327 -6.88 3.68 -30.41
CA SER A 327 -8.26 3.42 -30.05
C SER A 327 -8.37 2.67 -28.71
N LYS A 328 -9.45 2.92 -27.95
CA LYS A 328 -9.70 2.27 -26.68
C LYS A 328 -9.81 0.76 -26.80
N VAL A 329 -8.96 0.04 -26.11
CA VAL A 329 -8.96 -1.42 -26.04
C VAL A 329 -9.26 -1.87 -24.60
N THR A 330 -10.26 -2.74 -24.44
CA THR A 330 -10.61 -3.29 -23.13
C THR A 330 -9.59 -4.34 -22.69
N VAL A 331 -9.06 -4.20 -21.49
CA VAL A 331 -8.17 -5.20 -20.86
C VAL A 331 -8.99 -6.44 -20.53
N PRO A 332 -8.55 -7.64 -20.94
CA PRO A 332 -9.27 -8.88 -20.65
C PRO A 332 -9.62 -9.04 -19.17
N ASN A 333 -10.80 -9.59 -18.92
CA ASN A 333 -11.33 -9.84 -17.57
C ASN A 333 -11.41 -8.61 -16.65
N SER A 334 -11.42 -7.39 -17.22
CA SER A 334 -11.55 -6.14 -16.47
C SER A 334 -12.46 -5.13 -17.16
N ASP A 335 -12.90 -4.12 -16.41
CA ASP A 335 -13.63 -2.96 -16.95
C ASP A 335 -12.65 -1.84 -17.37
N LEU A 336 -11.35 -2.09 -17.36
CA LEU A 336 -10.31 -1.15 -17.71
C LEU A 336 -10.15 -1.06 -19.23
N GLN A 337 -10.16 0.14 -19.76
CA GLN A 337 -9.82 0.43 -21.15
C GLN A 337 -8.51 1.20 -21.20
N ILE A 338 -7.65 0.86 -22.15
CA ILE A 338 -6.38 1.54 -22.37
C ILE A 338 -6.26 1.99 -23.83
N TRP A 339 -5.52 3.06 -24.06
CA TRP A 339 -5.16 3.56 -25.40
C TRP A 339 -3.86 4.35 -25.31
N PHE A 340 -3.26 4.66 -26.45
CA PHE A 340 -2.04 5.43 -26.56
C PHE A 340 -2.31 6.73 -27.29
N GLU A 341 -1.73 7.83 -26.81
CA GLU A 341 -1.84 9.18 -27.41
C GLU A 341 -0.65 10.06 -27.01
N ASP A 342 -0.73 11.35 -27.37
CA ASP A 342 0.25 12.39 -26.99
C ASP A 342 1.65 12.21 -27.57
N TYR A 343 1.73 11.79 -28.84
CA TYR A 343 3.01 11.67 -29.55
C TYR A 343 3.57 13.05 -29.88
N SER A 344 4.74 13.38 -29.31
CA SER A 344 5.36 14.70 -29.46
C SER A 344 6.18 14.82 -30.75
N SER A 345 6.78 13.71 -31.21
CA SER A 345 7.64 13.64 -32.40
C SER A 345 7.09 12.74 -33.50
N GLY A 346 5.91 12.13 -33.29
CA GLY A 346 5.31 11.18 -34.21
C GLY A 346 5.98 9.81 -34.20
N ASN A 347 6.64 9.45 -33.11
CA ASN A 347 7.25 8.13 -32.92
C ASN A 347 6.26 7.20 -32.20
N GLU A 348 5.56 6.39 -32.99
CA GLU A 348 4.46 5.53 -32.55
C GLU A 348 4.86 4.05 -32.44
N ALA A 349 6.10 3.73 -32.83
CA ALA A 349 6.61 2.38 -32.80
C ALA A 349 7.02 1.95 -31.40
N LEU A 350 6.44 0.83 -30.94
CA LEU A 350 6.80 0.17 -29.68
C LEU A 350 7.78 -0.98 -29.95
N GLU A 351 8.81 -1.05 -29.11
CA GLU A 351 9.82 -2.13 -29.17
C GLU A 351 9.55 -3.22 -28.13
N VAL A 352 10.05 -4.43 -28.42
CA VAL A 352 9.96 -5.55 -27.47
C VAL A 352 10.71 -5.23 -26.19
N GLY A 353 10.02 -5.29 -25.07
CA GLY A 353 10.55 -4.96 -23.75
C GLY A 353 10.08 -3.60 -23.19
N ASP A 354 9.42 -2.77 -24.00
CA ASP A 354 8.75 -1.57 -23.51
C ASP A 354 7.68 -1.96 -22.50
N LYS A 355 7.64 -1.24 -21.37
CA LYS A 355 6.72 -1.51 -20.25
C LYS A 355 5.87 -0.28 -19.95
N PHE A 356 4.64 -0.57 -19.59
CA PHE A 356 3.66 0.44 -19.18
C PHE A 356 2.98 -0.06 -17.91
N THR A 357 2.86 0.82 -16.92
CA THR A 357 2.16 0.49 -15.68
C THR A 357 0.95 1.40 -15.54
N VAL A 358 -0.22 0.80 -15.36
CA VAL A 358 -1.47 1.50 -15.09
C VAL A 358 -1.93 1.17 -13.68
N VAL A 359 -2.07 2.20 -12.86
CA VAL A 359 -2.58 2.13 -11.48
C VAL A 359 -3.97 2.79 -11.47
N PRO A 360 -5.07 2.05 -11.76
CA PRO A 360 -6.41 2.61 -11.92
C PRO A 360 -7.12 2.87 -10.58
N LYS A 361 -6.35 3.11 -9.53
CA LYS A 361 -6.76 3.36 -8.16
C LYS A 361 -5.82 4.34 -7.48
N ASP A 362 -6.23 4.86 -6.32
CA ASP A 362 -5.35 5.70 -5.52
C ASP A 362 -4.15 4.90 -5.02
N GLY A 363 -2.95 5.44 -5.22
CA GLY A 363 -1.67 4.81 -4.93
C GLY A 363 -0.75 5.66 -4.05
N LEU A 364 0.34 5.06 -3.62
CA LEU A 364 1.38 5.66 -2.80
C LEU A 364 2.62 5.93 -3.66
N TYR A 365 3.08 7.17 -3.67
CA TYR A 365 4.20 7.63 -4.51
C TYR A 365 5.27 8.31 -3.67
N TRP A 366 6.52 7.91 -3.88
CA TRP A 366 7.68 8.56 -3.31
C TRP A 366 8.24 9.59 -4.29
N TYR A 367 8.59 10.77 -3.78
CA TYR A 367 9.07 11.89 -4.56
C TYR A 367 10.56 12.14 -4.31
N LYS A 368 11.39 11.79 -5.30
CA LYS A 368 12.81 12.15 -5.30
C LYS A 368 13.00 13.64 -5.55
N THR A 369 12.20 14.21 -6.44
CA THR A 369 12.13 15.64 -6.73
C THR A 369 10.68 16.02 -6.97
N SER A 370 10.37 17.29 -7.13
CA SER A 370 9.00 17.75 -7.44
C SER A 370 8.42 17.14 -8.73
N SER A 371 9.27 16.67 -9.65
CA SER A 371 8.87 16.11 -10.95
C SER A 371 9.17 14.61 -11.11
N SER A 372 10.05 14.05 -10.27
CA SER A 372 10.43 12.63 -10.34
C SER A 372 9.81 11.88 -9.19
N LYS A 373 8.92 10.96 -9.50
CA LYS A 373 8.23 10.12 -8.52
C LYS A 373 8.32 8.63 -8.88
N GLU A 374 8.25 7.80 -7.88
CA GLU A 374 8.24 6.35 -8.00
C GLU A 374 7.00 5.79 -7.31
N ASN A 375 6.36 4.81 -7.93
CA ASN A 375 5.23 4.11 -7.35
C ASN A 375 5.73 3.10 -6.29
N ILE A 376 5.40 3.36 -5.03
CA ILE A 376 5.73 2.51 -3.88
C ILE A 376 4.48 1.87 -3.26
N THR A 377 3.34 1.92 -3.94
CA THR A 377 2.08 1.32 -3.48
C THR A 377 2.29 -0.14 -3.10
N PRO A 378 1.88 -0.58 -1.89
CA PRO A 378 1.92 -1.98 -1.50
C PRO A 378 1.25 -2.87 -2.54
N LEU A 379 1.94 -3.93 -2.95
CA LEU A 379 1.47 -4.87 -3.96
C LEU A 379 1.70 -6.30 -3.47
N ILE A 380 0.66 -7.13 -3.54
CA ILE A 380 0.73 -8.55 -3.21
C ILE A 380 0.86 -9.35 -4.51
N LYS A 381 1.92 -10.14 -4.60
CA LYS A 381 2.19 -11.03 -5.74
C LYS A 381 1.19 -12.19 -5.78
N ALA A 382 1.13 -12.88 -6.92
CA ALA A 382 0.25 -14.03 -7.12
C ALA A 382 0.49 -15.17 -6.09
N ASN A 383 1.73 -15.30 -5.59
CA ASN A 383 2.10 -16.28 -4.55
C ASN A 383 1.67 -15.86 -3.12
N GLY A 384 1.09 -14.67 -2.95
CA GLY A 384 0.65 -14.11 -1.66
C GLY A 384 1.74 -13.36 -0.89
N GLU A 385 2.95 -13.21 -1.43
CA GLU A 385 4.02 -12.43 -0.82
C GLU A 385 3.96 -10.96 -1.26
N SER A 386 4.51 -10.07 -0.44
CA SER A 386 4.65 -8.65 -0.81
C SER A 386 5.72 -8.48 -1.90
N HIS A 387 5.51 -7.50 -2.80
CA HIS A 387 6.48 -7.17 -3.84
C HIS A 387 7.68 -6.43 -3.23
N GLU A 388 8.90 -6.85 -3.56
CA GLU A 388 10.15 -6.42 -2.91
C GLU A 388 10.49 -4.93 -3.11
N ARG A 389 10.01 -4.31 -4.18
CA ARG A 389 10.27 -2.90 -4.51
C ARG A 389 9.16 -1.96 -4.03
N ARG A 390 8.28 -2.45 -3.16
CA ARG A 390 7.13 -1.72 -2.66
C ARG A 390 7.13 -1.70 -1.14
N VAL A 391 6.39 -0.79 -0.57
CA VAL A 391 6.12 -0.80 0.87
C VAL A 391 5.47 -2.12 1.25
N SER A 392 6.01 -2.80 2.24
CA SER A 392 5.61 -4.18 2.57
C SER A 392 5.11 -4.35 3.98
N GLU A 393 5.42 -3.43 4.89
CA GLU A 393 5.11 -3.52 6.31
C GLU A 393 4.55 -2.18 6.84
N GLY A 394 4.20 -2.15 8.14
CA GLY A 394 3.58 -0.99 8.78
C GLY A 394 2.07 -0.91 8.57
N SER A 395 1.43 0.09 9.21
CA SER A 395 -0.02 0.28 9.09
C SER A 395 -0.45 0.59 7.66
N LEU A 396 0.38 1.32 6.89
CA LEU A 396 0.10 1.63 5.48
C LEU A 396 -0.05 0.34 4.66
N ALA A 397 0.90 -0.59 4.75
CA ALA A 397 0.79 -1.87 4.05
C ALA A 397 -0.46 -2.65 4.47
N GLY A 398 -0.80 -2.67 5.77
CA GLY A 398 -2.00 -3.33 6.27
C GLY A 398 -3.31 -2.73 5.72
N TYR A 399 -3.39 -1.41 5.58
CA TYR A 399 -4.55 -0.75 4.99
C TYR A 399 -4.68 -1.03 3.49
N PHE A 400 -3.58 -0.93 2.73
CA PHE A 400 -3.58 -1.24 1.30
C PHE A 400 -3.93 -2.70 1.05
N GLU A 401 -3.37 -3.63 1.82
CA GLU A 401 -3.66 -5.05 1.70
C GLU A 401 -5.14 -5.35 1.98
N CYS A 402 -5.71 -4.74 3.03
CA CYS A 402 -7.14 -4.87 3.31
C CYS A 402 -7.99 -4.31 2.17
N ARG A 403 -7.68 -3.08 1.69
CA ARG A 403 -8.45 -2.37 0.68
C ARG A 403 -8.43 -3.09 -0.68
N ASP A 404 -7.23 -3.42 -1.16
CA ASP A 404 -7.02 -3.87 -2.54
C ASP A 404 -7.10 -5.39 -2.66
N HIS A 405 -6.44 -6.12 -1.75
CA HIS A 405 -6.35 -7.57 -1.86
C HIS A 405 -7.59 -8.26 -1.26
N TYR A 406 -7.97 -7.95 -0.02
CA TYR A 406 -9.08 -8.67 0.61
C TYR A 406 -10.45 -8.14 0.15
N VAL A 407 -10.72 -6.83 0.31
CA VAL A 407 -12.02 -6.27 -0.09
C VAL A 407 -12.20 -6.37 -1.59
N GLY A 408 -11.17 -6.08 -2.39
CA GLY A 408 -11.20 -6.22 -3.85
C GLY A 408 -11.58 -7.64 -4.29
N ARG A 409 -10.92 -8.66 -3.75
CA ARG A 409 -11.25 -10.09 -4.04
C ARG A 409 -12.68 -10.48 -3.66
N TYR A 410 -13.17 -10.00 -2.52
CA TYR A 410 -14.55 -10.29 -2.14
C TYR A 410 -15.55 -9.61 -3.08
N ARG A 411 -15.26 -8.39 -3.53
CA ARG A 411 -16.08 -7.70 -4.54
C ARG A 411 -16.10 -8.44 -5.86
N GLU A 412 -14.96 -8.90 -6.36
CA GLU A 412 -14.89 -9.73 -7.58
C GLU A 412 -15.69 -11.02 -7.45
N LYS A 413 -15.60 -11.71 -6.31
CA LYS A 413 -16.38 -12.93 -6.06
C LYS A 413 -17.88 -12.63 -6.02
N MET A 414 -18.29 -11.50 -5.44
CA MET A 414 -19.69 -11.07 -5.42
C MET A 414 -20.19 -10.71 -6.83
N ASP A 415 -19.35 -10.04 -7.61
CA ASP A 415 -19.66 -9.72 -9.01
C ASP A 415 -19.81 -10.99 -9.85
N SER A 416 -18.86 -11.92 -9.73
CA SER A 416 -18.93 -13.22 -10.42
C SER A 416 -20.14 -14.03 -10.01
N LEU A 417 -20.48 -14.05 -8.71
CA LEU A 417 -21.71 -14.71 -8.21
C LEU A 417 -22.96 -14.06 -8.82
N SER A 418 -23.02 -12.73 -8.82
CA SER A 418 -24.17 -11.97 -9.34
C SER A 418 -24.34 -12.19 -10.83
N LYS A 419 -23.24 -12.14 -11.60
CA LYS A 419 -23.22 -12.42 -13.05
C LYS A 419 -23.69 -13.84 -13.35
N GLY A 420 -23.14 -14.84 -12.65
CA GLY A 420 -23.52 -16.24 -12.83
C GLY A 420 -24.99 -16.48 -12.48
N LEU A 421 -25.48 -15.88 -11.39
CA LEU A 421 -26.87 -16.00 -10.98
C LEU A 421 -27.84 -15.40 -12.00
N VAL A 422 -27.56 -14.17 -12.46
CA VAL A 422 -28.39 -13.49 -13.48
C VAL A 422 -28.40 -14.28 -14.78
N TRP A 423 -27.23 -14.75 -15.23
CA TRP A 423 -27.13 -15.56 -16.44
C TRP A 423 -27.95 -16.85 -16.36
N GLU A 424 -27.75 -17.67 -15.33
CA GLU A 424 -28.40 -18.96 -15.20
C GLU A 424 -29.94 -18.82 -15.02
N VAL A 425 -30.38 -17.87 -14.19
CA VAL A 425 -31.80 -17.63 -13.99
C VAL A 425 -32.46 -17.18 -15.30
N ASN A 426 -31.84 -16.25 -16.04
CA ASN A 426 -32.37 -15.77 -17.31
C ASN A 426 -32.35 -16.85 -18.40
N ARG A 427 -31.28 -17.65 -18.46
CA ARG A 427 -31.16 -18.76 -19.41
C ARG A 427 -32.31 -19.77 -19.23
N ILE A 428 -32.61 -20.13 -17.99
CA ILE A 428 -33.71 -21.09 -17.69
C ILE A 428 -35.08 -20.43 -17.87
N HIS A 429 -35.24 -19.19 -17.37
CA HIS A 429 -36.51 -18.47 -17.41
C HIS A 429 -36.94 -18.15 -18.85
N SER A 430 -36.01 -17.84 -19.76
CA SER A 430 -36.30 -17.57 -21.17
C SER A 430 -36.83 -18.78 -21.95
N GLN A 431 -36.62 -20.01 -21.43
CA GLN A 431 -37.11 -21.24 -22.00
C GLN A 431 -38.49 -21.64 -21.44
N GLY A 432 -38.96 -20.88 -20.43
CA GLY A 432 -40.26 -21.15 -19.78
C GLY A 432 -41.46 -20.71 -20.63
N ALA A 433 -42.59 -21.44 -20.52
CA ALA A 433 -43.85 -21.03 -21.10
C ALA A 433 -44.75 -20.39 -20.04
N GLY A 434 -45.26 -19.20 -20.30
CA GLY A 434 -46.25 -18.52 -19.48
C GLY A 434 -47.65 -19.11 -19.63
N LEU A 435 -48.60 -18.62 -18.83
CA LEU A 435 -50.03 -18.95 -18.96
C LEU A 435 -50.60 -18.46 -20.27
N SER A 436 -50.06 -17.39 -20.80
CA SER A 436 -50.36 -16.84 -22.14
C SER A 436 -49.36 -17.37 -23.14
N LYS A 437 -49.87 -17.81 -24.30
CA LYS A 437 -48.99 -18.24 -25.40
C LYS A 437 -48.49 -17.02 -26.15
N PHE A 438 -47.19 -16.77 -26.11
CA PHE A 438 -46.52 -15.76 -26.90
C PHE A 438 -45.80 -16.42 -28.07
N SER A 439 -45.88 -15.85 -29.24
CA SER A 439 -45.15 -16.27 -30.45
C SER A 439 -43.70 -15.75 -30.42
N SER A 440 -43.46 -14.66 -29.72
CA SER A 440 -42.12 -14.09 -29.48
C SER A 440 -42.14 -13.29 -28.19
N VAL A 441 -41.07 -13.36 -27.40
CA VAL A 441 -40.84 -12.53 -26.21
C VAL A 441 -39.48 -11.84 -26.41
N THR A 442 -39.50 -10.53 -26.37
CA THR A 442 -38.27 -9.73 -26.37
C THR A 442 -38.08 -9.19 -24.97
N GLY A 443 -36.96 -9.47 -24.34
CA GLY A 443 -36.60 -8.88 -23.07
C GLY A 443 -36.45 -7.35 -23.22
N SER A 444 -36.80 -6.62 -22.15
CA SER A 444 -36.62 -5.13 -22.15
C SER A 444 -35.14 -4.74 -22.18
N TYR A 445 -34.26 -5.68 -21.84
CA TYR A 445 -32.82 -5.51 -21.75
C TYR A 445 -32.13 -6.65 -22.48
N SER A 446 -31.27 -6.32 -23.43
CA SER A 446 -30.49 -7.29 -24.18
C SER A 446 -29.04 -7.32 -23.68
N VAL A 447 -28.38 -8.44 -23.92
CA VAL A 447 -26.94 -8.56 -23.75
C VAL A 447 -26.30 -8.04 -25.04
N LYS A 448 -25.38 -7.10 -24.97
CA LYS A 448 -24.67 -6.57 -26.14
C LYS A 448 -23.86 -7.65 -26.89
N SER A 449 -23.45 -8.69 -26.15
CA SER A 449 -22.77 -9.85 -26.71
C SER A 449 -23.08 -11.09 -25.85
N ASP A 450 -23.57 -12.13 -26.46
CA ASP A 450 -23.87 -13.43 -25.86
C ASP A 450 -22.62 -14.33 -25.70
N ILE A 451 -21.50 -13.91 -26.31
CA ILE A 451 -20.25 -14.67 -26.33
C ILE A 451 -19.29 -14.21 -25.22
N LYS A 452 -19.48 -12.97 -24.71
CA LYS A 452 -18.59 -12.36 -23.71
C LYS A 452 -19.16 -12.48 -22.29
N PRO A 453 -18.30 -12.53 -21.26
CA PRO A 453 -18.76 -12.51 -19.87
C PRO A 453 -19.67 -11.31 -19.61
N LEU A 454 -20.80 -11.52 -18.94
CA LEU A 454 -21.82 -10.49 -18.64
C LEU A 454 -21.28 -9.26 -17.88
N GLY A 455 -20.10 -9.34 -17.36
CA GLY A 455 -19.46 -8.27 -16.63
C GLY A 455 -18.45 -7.45 -17.39
N SER A 456 -18.15 -7.81 -18.64
CA SER A 456 -17.35 -6.92 -19.48
C SER A 456 -18.25 -5.82 -20.05
N ASP A 457 -17.77 -4.57 -20.10
CA ASP A 457 -18.52 -3.43 -20.69
C ASP A 457 -18.94 -3.70 -22.14
N SER A 458 -18.21 -4.56 -22.84
CA SER A 458 -18.50 -4.95 -24.20
C SER A 458 -19.58 -6.03 -24.36
N SER A 459 -19.95 -6.72 -23.26
CA SER A 459 -21.08 -7.66 -23.22
C SER A 459 -22.25 -7.11 -22.40
N GLY A 460 -22.09 -5.89 -21.86
CA GLY A 460 -22.94 -5.27 -20.85
C GLY A 460 -24.42 -5.55 -21.02
N LEU A 461 -25.06 -5.87 -19.92
CA LEU A 461 -26.52 -5.80 -19.83
C LEU A 461 -26.90 -4.32 -20.06
N ASP A 462 -27.74 -4.02 -21.06
CA ASP A 462 -28.18 -2.64 -21.40
C ASP A 462 -28.84 -1.90 -20.22
N PHE A 463 -29.14 -2.59 -19.10
CA PHE A 463 -29.70 -1.99 -17.91
C PHE A 463 -28.65 -1.43 -16.92
N ARG A 464 -27.37 -1.77 -17.08
CA ARG A 464 -26.30 -1.28 -16.17
C ARG A 464 -26.20 0.25 -16.23
N ASP A 465 -26.35 0.83 -17.43
CA ASP A 465 -26.29 2.29 -17.63
C ASP A 465 -27.52 3.02 -17.07
N LYS A 466 -28.65 2.33 -16.90
CA LYS A 466 -29.89 2.93 -16.38
C LYS A 466 -30.00 2.92 -14.87
N PHE A 467 -29.33 1.99 -14.17
CA PHE A 467 -29.28 1.95 -12.72
C PHE A 467 -28.21 2.90 -12.12
N GLN A 468 -27.26 3.39 -12.92
CA GLN A 468 -26.30 4.41 -12.49
C GLN A 468 -26.85 5.83 -12.55
N SER A 469 -28.02 6.04 -13.16
CA SER A 469 -28.66 7.35 -13.33
C SER A 469 -29.93 7.53 -12.50
N ALA A 470 -30.21 6.67 -11.55
CA ALA A 470 -31.38 6.78 -10.64
C ALA A 470 -30.94 6.98 -9.18
#